data_5e0cbe707d1b32b26fb80e1ed754dc3e
#
_entry.id   5e0cbe707d1b32b26fb80e1ed754dc3e
#
_cell.length_a   1.000
_cell.length_b   1.000
_cell.length_c   1.000
_cell.angle_alpha   90.00
_cell.angle_beta   90.00
_cell.angle_gamma   90.00
#
_symmetry.space_group_name_H-M   'P 1'
#
loop_
_entity.id
_entity.type
_entity.pdbx_description
1 polymer ?
#
loop_
_entity_poly.entity_id
_entity_poly.type
_entity_poly.pdbx_seq_one_letter_code
_entity_poly.pdbx_strand_id
1 'polypeptide(L)'
;MNLVEVGLEEASYPIIIEASSLSSTGEVIRKRIGRKRGVVITDETVDELYGSDLDDSLRNEGMKIDKLVVEPGEGSKSLDVAGRLYQELAELNLHRDSVVLAFGGGVVGDLAGFVGSTFLRGLPVIQVPTTLLAQVDSSVGGKTAINLARGKNLVGTFHQPEIVLIDPVVLETLSSADVRSGLGEVLKYGLIWDENFFWKTVESLELFEEVGDPEELEASVSRCCEIKAEVVGRDELDKGLRQILNFGHTIGHGIEAGSGYGELKHGEAVIWGMIGELWISLNRGYLTDETFDQILGALTRLSLPALPDDLTNARLLEYIHRDKKVRDGVINCVLIKEPGEDIDVERVGDTELKGAWEFLRSLEVSQG
;
A
#
# COMPACT_ATOMS: atom_id res chain seq x y z
N MET A 1 20.17 -2.21 -9.69
CA MET A 1 19.27 -3.39 -9.48
C MET A 1 19.42 -3.91 -8.07
N ASN A 2 18.40 -3.79 -7.27
CA ASN A 2 18.30 -4.34 -5.92
C ASN A 2 17.39 -5.57 -5.94
N LEU A 3 17.73 -6.59 -5.17
CA LEU A 3 16.97 -7.84 -5.05
C LEU A 3 16.61 -8.07 -3.59
N VAL A 4 15.32 -8.10 -3.30
CA VAL A 4 14.78 -8.43 -1.98
C VAL A 4 14.02 -9.74 -2.08
N GLU A 5 14.26 -10.68 -1.17
CA GLU A 5 13.56 -11.97 -1.13
C GLU A 5 12.50 -11.96 -0.02
N VAL A 6 11.25 -12.25 -0.37
CA VAL A 6 10.22 -12.52 0.63
C VAL A 6 10.29 -14.00 0.97
N GLY A 7 10.93 -14.32 2.09
CA GLY A 7 11.16 -15.69 2.54
C GLY A 7 9.93 -16.29 3.21
N LEU A 8 9.25 -17.21 2.54
CA LEU A 8 8.09 -17.95 3.03
C LEU A 8 8.35 -19.46 2.94
N GLU A 9 7.65 -20.27 3.74
CA GLU A 9 7.87 -21.72 3.76
C GLU A 9 7.54 -22.39 2.41
N GLU A 10 6.45 -21.99 1.76
CA GLU A 10 5.96 -22.66 0.55
C GLU A 10 6.01 -21.78 -0.71
N ALA A 11 6.05 -20.46 -0.59
CA ALA A 11 5.82 -19.53 -1.69
C ALA A 11 6.75 -18.32 -1.66
N SER A 12 8.05 -18.51 -1.39
CA SER A 12 9.05 -17.44 -1.45
C SER A 12 9.15 -16.84 -2.85
N TYR A 13 9.31 -15.52 -2.95
CA TYR A 13 9.40 -14.83 -4.22
C TYR A 13 10.32 -13.61 -4.12
N PRO A 14 10.95 -13.21 -5.24
CA PRO A 14 11.78 -12.02 -5.30
C PRO A 14 10.98 -10.76 -5.59
N ILE A 15 11.47 -9.65 -5.06
CA ILE A 15 11.16 -8.29 -5.46
C ILE A 15 12.40 -7.76 -6.17
N ILE A 16 12.28 -7.40 -7.43
CA ILE A 16 13.35 -6.80 -8.22
C ILE A 16 13.06 -5.31 -8.37
N ILE A 17 14.01 -4.49 -7.94
CA ILE A 17 13.89 -3.03 -7.95
C ILE A 17 15.04 -2.50 -8.80
N GLU A 18 14.73 -1.83 -9.90
CA GLU A 18 15.71 -1.27 -10.82
C GLU A 18 15.13 -0.12 -11.61
N ALA A 19 15.79 1.04 -11.56
CA ALA A 19 15.38 2.21 -12.31
C ALA A 19 15.42 1.95 -13.83
N SER A 20 14.42 2.42 -14.57
CA SER A 20 14.26 2.25 -16.02
C SER A 20 14.12 0.79 -16.48
N SER A 21 13.64 -0.10 -15.59
CA SER A 21 13.55 -1.54 -15.88
C SER A 21 12.26 -1.95 -16.61
N LEU A 22 11.28 -1.07 -16.78
CA LEU A 22 10.01 -1.40 -17.44
C LEU A 22 10.21 -2.02 -18.83
N SER A 23 11.15 -1.47 -19.61
CA SER A 23 11.50 -1.98 -20.93
C SER A 23 12.16 -3.38 -20.94
N SER A 24 12.67 -3.85 -19.81
CA SER A 24 13.27 -5.18 -19.63
C SER A 24 12.36 -6.18 -18.90
N THR A 25 11.16 -5.77 -18.51
CA THR A 25 10.19 -6.60 -17.78
C THR A 25 9.94 -7.95 -18.46
N GLY A 26 9.78 -7.98 -19.78
CA GLY A 26 9.58 -9.20 -20.56
C GLY A 26 10.75 -10.19 -20.43
N GLU A 27 11.99 -9.71 -20.45
CA GLU A 27 13.19 -10.54 -20.28
C GLU A 27 13.20 -11.20 -18.89
N VAL A 28 12.91 -10.42 -17.84
CA VAL A 28 12.90 -10.92 -16.46
C VAL A 28 11.81 -11.99 -16.29
N ILE A 29 10.59 -11.72 -16.77
CA ILE A 29 9.46 -12.66 -16.71
C ILE A 29 9.81 -13.94 -17.47
N ARG A 30 10.41 -13.84 -18.66
CA ARG A 30 10.81 -15.00 -19.45
C ARG A 30 11.84 -15.87 -18.72
N LYS A 31 12.82 -15.26 -18.08
CA LYS A 31 13.88 -15.98 -17.36
C LYS A 31 13.32 -16.73 -16.14
N ARG A 32 12.34 -16.16 -15.45
CA ARG A 32 11.80 -16.74 -14.22
C ARG A 32 10.62 -17.70 -14.44
N ILE A 33 9.67 -17.32 -15.30
CA ILE A 33 8.42 -18.07 -15.49
C ILE A 33 8.42 -18.85 -16.81
N GLY A 34 9.25 -18.44 -17.76
CA GLY A 34 9.29 -19.00 -19.10
C GLY A 34 8.30 -18.32 -20.05
N ARG A 35 8.27 -18.82 -21.30
CA ARG A 35 7.36 -18.30 -22.33
C ARG A 35 5.96 -18.82 -22.08
N LYS A 36 5.13 -18.01 -21.42
CA LYS A 36 3.76 -18.35 -21.14
C LYS A 36 2.80 -17.42 -21.87
N ARG A 37 1.60 -17.90 -22.08
CA ARG A 37 0.45 -17.08 -22.40
C ARG A 37 -0.02 -16.41 -21.12
N GLY A 38 -0.54 -15.21 -21.23
CA GLY A 38 -1.03 -14.49 -20.06
C GLY A 38 -1.90 -13.30 -20.44
N VAL A 39 -2.19 -12.50 -19.44
CA VAL A 39 -2.97 -11.29 -19.56
C VAL A 39 -2.36 -10.21 -18.69
N VAL A 40 -2.26 -8.99 -19.22
CA VAL A 40 -2.04 -7.77 -18.44
C VAL A 40 -3.40 -7.25 -18.01
N ILE A 41 -3.57 -6.98 -16.72
CA ILE A 41 -4.69 -6.21 -16.18
C ILE A 41 -4.10 -4.87 -15.73
N THR A 42 -4.62 -3.77 -16.27
CA THR A 42 -4.16 -2.41 -16.04
C THR A 42 -5.33 -1.44 -16.01
N ASP A 43 -5.12 -0.20 -15.62
CA ASP A 43 -6.11 0.87 -15.78
C ASP A 43 -5.78 1.78 -16.97
N GLU A 44 -6.78 2.59 -17.39
CA GLU A 44 -6.67 3.46 -18.57
C GLU A 44 -5.50 4.44 -18.45
N THR A 45 -5.25 5.00 -17.26
CA THR A 45 -4.16 5.97 -17.03
C THR A 45 -2.79 5.34 -17.20
N VAL A 46 -2.58 4.17 -16.60
CA VAL A 46 -1.30 3.45 -16.69
C VAL A 46 -1.09 2.91 -18.10
N ASP A 47 -2.15 2.44 -18.76
CA ASP A 47 -2.05 1.98 -20.15
C ASP A 47 -1.69 3.10 -21.13
N GLU A 48 -2.26 4.28 -20.95
CA GLU A 48 -1.93 5.46 -21.78
C GLU A 48 -0.48 5.90 -21.59
N LEU A 49 0.02 5.88 -20.34
CA LEU A 49 1.37 6.35 -20.02
C LEU A 49 2.46 5.34 -20.37
N TYR A 50 2.26 4.08 -20.05
CA TYR A 50 3.31 3.05 -20.04
C TYR A 50 2.94 1.75 -20.75
N GLY A 51 1.71 1.62 -21.24
CA GLY A 51 1.22 0.38 -21.82
C GLY A 51 1.99 -0.07 -23.06
N SER A 52 2.46 0.89 -23.90
CA SER A 52 3.28 0.58 -25.07
C SER A 52 4.63 0.01 -24.71
N ASP A 53 5.30 0.54 -23.68
CA ASP A 53 6.63 0.12 -23.26
C ASP A 53 6.60 -1.30 -22.70
N LEU A 54 5.59 -1.60 -21.89
CA LEU A 54 5.39 -2.96 -21.39
C LEU A 54 5.04 -3.94 -22.52
N ASP A 55 4.14 -3.57 -23.44
CA ASP A 55 3.75 -4.41 -24.56
C ASP A 55 4.92 -4.75 -25.47
N ASP A 56 5.79 -3.77 -25.77
CA ASP A 56 6.99 -3.97 -26.58
C ASP A 56 8.00 -4.86 -25.84
N SER A 57 8.20 -4.65 -24.53
CA SER A 57 9.06 -5.51 -23.71
C SER A 57 8.60 -6.97 -23.76
N LEU A 58 7.31 -7.24 -23.57
CA LEU A 58 6.75 -8.58 -23.59
C LEU A 58 6.80 -9.21 -25.00
N ARG A 59 6.49 -8.42 -26.03
CA ARG A 59 6.50 -8.88 -27.43
C ARG A 59 7.90 -9.24 -27.92
N ASN A 60 8.92 -8.46 -27.55
CA ASN A 60 10.31 -8.71 -27.91
C ASN A 60 10.81 -10.06 -27.37
N GLU A 61 10.24 -10.54 -26.27
CA GLU A 61 10.52 -11.84 -25.68
C GLU A 61 9.62 -12.98 -26.21
N GLY A 62 8.79 -12.68 -27.21
CA GLY A 62 7.90 -13.63 -27.88
C GLY A 62 6.78 -14.15 -26.97
N MET A 63 6.39 -13.38 -25.94
CA MET A 63 5.25 -13.68 -25.08
C MET A 63 3.95 -13.35 -25.81
N LYS A 64 2.92 -14.19 -25.57
CA LYS A 64 1.55 -13.93 -26.08
C LYS A 64 0.71 -13.47 -24.89
N ILE A 65 0.65 -12.16 -24.73
CA ILE A 65 -0.06 -11.52 -23.63
C ILE A 65 -1.20 -10.68 -24.21
N ASP A 66 -2.40 -10.94 -23.75
CA ASP A 66 -3.58 -10.11 -24.02
C ASP A 66 -3.65 -9.01 -22.96
N LYS A 67 -4.45 -7.95 -23.18
CA LYS A 67 -4.59 -6.82 -22.25
C LYS A 67 -6.04 -6.58 -21.92
N LEU A 68 -6.34 -6.41 -20.64
CA LEU A 68 -7.65 -6.02 -20.12
C LEU A 68 -7.48 -4.71 -19.34
N VAL A 69 -8.23 -3.71 -19.74
CA VAL A 69 -8.17 -2.36 -19.18
C VAL A 69 -9.40 -2.09 -18.33
N VAL A 70 -9.20 -1.53 -17.14
CA VAL A 70 -10.27 -1.11 -16.24
C VAL A 70 -10.27 0.41 -16.08
N GLU A 71 -11.35 0.97 -15.58
CA GLU A 71 -11.41 2.39 -15.22
C GLU A 71 -10.45 2.68 -14.05
N PRO A 72 -9.76 3.84 -14.02
CA PRO A 72 -8.90 4.19 -12.91
C PRO A 72 -9.71 4.47 -11.63
N GLY A 73 -9.09 4.21 -10.47
CA GLY A 73 -9.63 4.53 -9.16
C GLY A 73 -10.34 3.38 -8.45
N GLU A 74 -10.68 3.63 -7.18
CA GLU A 74 -11.16 2.63 -6.21
C GLU A 74 -12.48 1.95 -6.63
N GLY A 75 -13.28 2.60 -7.50
CA GLY A 75 -14.53 2.05 -8.03
C GLY A 75 -14.35 0.76 -8.83
N SER A 76 -13.20 0.59 -9.46
CA SER A 76 -12.87 -0.63 -10.23
C SER A 76 -12.60 -1.85 -9.35
N LYS A 77 -12.29 -1.64 -8.08
CA LYS A 77 -12.04 -2.71 -7.11
C LYS A 77 -13.35 -3.30 -6.58
N SER A 78 -14.17 -3.85 -7.46
CA SER A 78 -15.55 -4.27 -7.18
C SER A 78 -15.85 -5.67 -7.70
N LEU A 79 -16.94 -6.27 -7.16
CA LEU A 79 -17.41 -7.59 -7.59
C LEU A 79 -17.87 -7.58 -9.07
N ASP A 80 -18.45 -6.47 -9.52
CA ASP A 80 -18.95 -6.35 -10.88
C ASP A 80 -17.80 -6.33 -11.91
N VAL A 81 -16.73 -5.56 -11.61
CA VAL A 81 -15.53 -5.53 -12.45
C VAL A 81 -14.80 -6.88 -12.41
N ALA A 82 -14.66 -7.50 -11.23
CA ALA A 82 -14.09 -8.85 -11.13
C ALA A 82 -14.92 -9.86 -11.95
N GLY A 83 -16.23 -9.79 -11.88
CA GLY A 83 -17.16 -10.63 -12.68
C GLY A 83 -16.97 -10.46 -14.19
N ARG A 84 -16.79 -9.20 -14.66
CA ARG A 84 -16.47 -8.90 -16.06
C ARG A 84 -15.13 -9.51 -16.45
N LEU A 85 -14.09 -9.29 -15.65
CA LEU A 85 -12.76 -9.84 -15.91
C LEU A 85 -12.76 -11.37 -15.99
N TYR A 86 -13.52 -12.08 -15.15
CA TYR A 86 -13.65 -13.55 -15.28
C TYR A 86 -14.22 -14.00 -16.62
N GLN A 87 -15.21 -13.29 -17.16
CA GLN A 87 -15.77 -13.61 -18.47
C GLN A 87 -14.76 -13.37 -19.58
N GLU A 88 -14.08 -12.23 -19.57
CA GLU A 88 -13.03 -11.88 -20.54
C GLU A 88 -11.86 -12.91 -20.48
N LEU A 89 -11.42 -13.30 -19.28
CA LEU A 89 -10.38 -14.33 -19.10
C LEU A 89 -10.81 -15.70 -19.67
N ALA A 90 -12.09 -16.05 -19.54
CA ALA A 90 -12.62 -17.29 -20.10
C ALA A 90 -12.65 -17.25 -21.64
N GLU A 91 -12.98 -16.10 -22.24
CA GLU A 91 -12.97 -15.91 -23.70
C GLU A 91 -11.55 -15.96 -24.28
N LEU A 92 -10.54 -15.49 -23.52
CA LEU A 92 -9.13 -15.58 -23.90
C LEU A 92 -8.59 -17.01 -23.89
N ASN A 93 -9.36 -17.99 -23.42
CA ASN A 93 -8.94 -19.40 -23.30
C ASN A 93 -7.60 -19.55 -22.55
N LEU A 94 -7.46 -18.87 -21.41
CA LEU A 94 -6.30 -19.04 -20.55
C LEU A 94 -6.31 -20.43 -19.89
N HIS A 95 -5.12 -20.96 -19.65
CA HIS A 95 -4.90 -22.25 -19.01
C HIS A 95 -4.25 -22.06 -17.64
N ARG A 96 -4.14 -23.13 -16.83
CA ARG A 96 -3.56 -23.05 -15.49
C ARG A 96 -2.08 -22.64 -15.43
N ASP A 97 -1.39 -22.73 -16.56
CA ASP A 97 -0.02 -22.28 -16.72
C ASP A 97 0.10 -20.86 -17.29
N SER A 98 -1.03 -20.21 -17.56
CA SER A 98 -1.06 -18.79 -17.94
C SER A 98 -0.72 -17.90 -16.75
N VAL A 99 -0.32 -16.66 -17.02
CA VAL A 99 0.09 -15.69 -15.99
C VAL A 99 -0.79 -14.44 -16.05
N VAL A 100 -1.08 -13.87 -14.90
CA VAL A 100 -1.71 -12.54 -14.77
C VAL A 100 -0.64 -11.53 -14.37
N LEU A 101 -0.48 -10.48 -15.17
CA LEU A 101 0.35 -9.34 -14.84
C LEU A 101 -0.56 -8.24 -14.29
N ALA A 102 -0.37 -7.85 -13.04
CA ALA A 102 -1.02 -6.70 -12.41
C ALA A 102 -0.16 -5.47 -12.64
N PHE A 103 -0.50 -4.67 -13.65
CA PHE A 103 0.27 -3.50 -14.06
C PHE A 103 -0.47 -2.22 -13.69
N GLY A 104 -0.13 -1.62 -12.55
CA GLY A 104 -0.83 -0.44 -12.05
C GLY A 104 -0.59 -0.15 -10.58
N GLY A 105 -1.39 0.75 -10.03
CA GLY A 105 -1.38 1.07 -8.61
C GLY A 105 -2.02 -0.03 -7.74
N GLY A 106 -2.17 0.23 -6.45
CA GLY A 106 -2.71 -0.73 -5.48
C GLY A 106 -4.10 -1.26 -5.82
N VAL A 107 -4.95 -0.46 -6.45
CA VAL A 107 -6.28 -0.89 -6.93
C VAL A 107 -6.16 -2.01 -7.95
N VAL A 108 -5.32 -1.82 -8.96
CA VAL A 108 -5.06 -2.83 -10.00
C VAL A 108 -4.38 -4.05 -9.40
N GLY A 109 -3.39 -3.85 -8.54
CA GLY A 109 -2.66 -4.92 -7.86
C GLY A 109 -3.58 -5.86 -7.08
N ASP A 110 -4.48 -5.28 -6.27
CA ASP A 110 -5.46 -6.02 -5.48
C ASP A 110 -6.51 -6.72 -6.35
N LEU A 111 -7.07 -6.01 -7.33
CA LEU A 111 -8.09 -6.56 -8.23
C LEU A 111 -7.54 -7.70 -9.10
N ALA A 112 -6.41 -7.48 -9.76
CA ALA A 112 -5.77 -8.48 -10.62
C ALA A 112 -5.25 -9.67 -9.80
N GLY A 113 -4.70 -9.42 -8.62
CA GLY A 113 -4.31 -10.45 -7.66
C GLY A 113 -5.48 -11.30 -7.22
N PHE A 114 -6.61 -10.68 -6.85
CA PHE A 114 -7.84 -11.39 -6.47
C PHE A 114 -8.40 -12.23 -7.63
N VAL A 115 -8.51 -11.65 -8.80
CA VAL A 115 -8.99 -12.34 -10.01
C VAL A 115 -8.06 -13.52 -10.35
N GLY A 116 -6.74 -13.27 -10.34
CA GLY A 116 -5.74 -14.31 -10.56
C GLY A 116 -5.81 -15.45 -9.54
N SER A 117 -6.00 -15.13 -8.26
CA SER A 117 -6.08 -16.13 -7.17
C SER A 117 -7.27 -17.06 -7.26
N THR A 118 -8.34 -16.63 -7.89
CA THR A 118 -9.63 -17.36 -7.92
C THR A 118 -9.94 -17.98 -9.29
N PHE A 119 -9.51 -17.37 -10.40
CA PHE A 119 -9.71 -17.90 -11.74
C PHE A 119 -8.94 -19.22 -11.90
N LEU A 120 -9.59 -20.26 -12.41
CA LEU A 120 -9.07 -21.64 -12.54
C LEU A 120 -8.49 -22.24 -11.23
N ARG A 121 -8.86 -21.71 -10.08
CA ARG A 121 -8.36 -22.02 -8.73
C ARG A 121 -6.94 -21.53 -8.44
N GLY A 122 -6.54 -20.47 -9.10
CA GLY A 122 -5.26 -19.81 -8.95
C GLY A 122 -4.41 -19.84 -10.21
N LEU A 123 -4.07 -18.67 -10.70
CA LEU A 123 -3.06 -18.44 -11.73
C LEU A 123 -1.84 -17.75 -11.08
N PRO A 124 -0.63 -17.98 -11.59
CA PRO A 124 0.52 -17.20 -11.23
C PRO A 124 0.25 -15.69 -11.45
N VAL A 125 0.61 -14.87 -10.47
CA VAL A 125 0.46 -13.40 -10.54
C VAL A 125 1.83 -12.76 -10.51
N ILE A 126 2.03 -11.76 -11.35
CA ILE A 126 3.20 -10.88 -11.37
C ILE A 126 2.71 -9.49 -11.02
N GLN A 127 3.34 -8.84 -10.04
CA GLN A 127 3.07 -7.46 -9.69
C GLN A 127 4.05 -6.53 -10.40
N VAL A 128 3.54 -5.52 -11.09
CA VAL A 128 4.30 -4.43 -11.71
C VAL A 128 3.70 -3.11 -11.21
N PRO A 129 4.03 -2.71 -9.97
CA PRO A 129 3.40 -1.57 -9.31
C PRO A 129 3.88 -0.23 -9.88
N THR A 130 2.93 0.70 -10.12
CA THR A 130 3.20 2.00 -10.74
C THR A 130 2.94 3.21 -9.84
N THR A 131 2.51 3.01 -8.60
CA THR A 131 2.39 4.08 -7.60
C THR A 131 3.36 3.83 -6.45
N LEU A 132 3.83 4.89 -5.77
CA LEU A 132 4.73 4.76 -4.63
C LEU A 132 4.12 3.85 -3.55
N LEU A 133 2.84 4.07 -3.21
CA LEU A 133 2.11 3.20 -2.28
C LEU A 133 2.15 1.72 -2.68
N ALA A 134 2.00 1.44 -3.98
CA ALA A 134 2.04 0.06 -4.45
C ALA A 134 3.45 -0.52 -4.44
N GLN A 135 4.46 0.28 -4.77
CA GLN A 135 5.86 -0.15 -4.77
C GLN A 135 6.37 -0.47 -3.37
N VAL A 136 6.01 0.36 -2.36
CA VAL A 136 6.52 0.17 -1.00
C VAL A 136 5.62 -0.71 -0.13
N ASP A 137 4.35 -0.89 -0.49
CA ASP A 137 3.39 -1.59 0.39
C ASP A 137 2.52 -2.61 -0.36
N SER A 138 1.48 -2.22 -1.10
CA SER A 138 0.39 -3.12 -1.47
C SER A 138 0.79 -4.28 -2.38
N SER A 139 1.87 -4.19 -3.17
CA SER A 139 2.36 -5.28 -4.03
C SER A 139 3.03 -6.43 -3.28
N VAL A 140 3.34 -6.25 -1.99
CA VAL A 140 4.10 -7.20 -1.17
C VAL A 140 3.23 -7.85 -0.11
N GLY A 141 3.36 -9.17 0.08
CA GLY A 141 2.71 -9.92 1.16
C GLY A 141 1.36 -10.55 0.81
N GLY A 142 1.02 -10.60 -0.49
CA GLY A 142 -0.03 -11.46 -1.06
C GLY A 142 -1.47 -11.14 -0.66
N LYS A 143 -1.74 -10.05 0.07
CA LYS A 143 -3.13 -9.62 0.34
C LYS A 143 -3.74 -9.08 -0.94
N THR A 144 -4.80 -9.72 -1.41
CA THR A 144 -5.57 -9.29 -2.59
C THR A 144 -7.03 -9.19 -2.21
N ALA A 145 -7.73 -8.17 -2.69
CA ALA A 145 -9.12 -7.97 -2.28
C ALA A 145 -9.93 -7.12 -3.26
N ILE A 146 -11.25 -7.21 -3.11
CA ILE A 146 -12.24 -6.32 -3.71
C ILE A 146 -13.15 -5.73 -2.63
N ASN A 147 -13.80 -4.63 -2.98
CA ASN A 147 -14.70 -3.91 -2.11
C ASN A 147 -16.14 -4.40 -2.25
N LEU A 148 -16.89 -4.23 -1.18
CA LEU A 148 -18.34 -4.36 -1.17
C LEU A 148 -18.97 -3.02 -0.76
N ALA A 149 -20.28 -2.86 -0.97
CA ALA A 149 -21.01 -1.65 -0.58
C ALA A 149 -20.90 -1.30 0.92
N ARG A 150 -20.56 -2.28 1.77
CA ARG A 150 -20.42 -2.10 3.22
C ARG A 150 -19.00 -1.78 3.69
N GLY A 151 -18.00 -1.87 2.83
CA GLY A 151 -16.61 -1.57 3.23
C GLY A 151 -15.56 -2.07 2.24
N LYS A 152 -14.37 -1.51 2.38
CA LYS A 152 -13.21 -1.86 1.58
C LYS A 152 -12.63 -3.23 1.98
N ASN A 153 -12.03 -3.93 1.01
CA ASN A 153 -11.24 -5.16 1.21
C ASN A 153 -11.97 -6.28 1.98
N LEU A 154 -13.32 -6.37 1.83
CA LEU A 154 -14.13 -7.36 2.57
C LEU A 154 -14.06 -8.76 1.97
N VAL A 155 -13.77 -8.88 0.70
CA VAL A 155 -13.62 -10.14 -0.01
C VAL A 155 -12.23 -10.21 -0.59
N GLY A 156 -11.45 -11.22 -0.24
CA GLY A 156 -10.06 -11.31 -0.66
C GLY A 156 -9.42 -12.65 -0.35
N THR A 157 -8.19 -12.80 -0.79
CA THR A 157 -7.36 -13.98 -0.59
C THR A 157 -5.94 -13.58 -0.17
N PHE A 158 -5.22 -14.51 0.44
CA PHE A 158 -3.77 -14.47 0.49
C PHE A 158 -3.24 -15.24 -0.72
N HIS A 159 -2.65 -14.54 -1.68
CA HIS A 159 -2.09 -15.11 -2.90
C HIS A 159 -0.77 -14.43 -3.24
N GLN A 160 0.32 -15.10 -2.89
CA GLN A 160 1.66 -14.55 -3.10
C GLN A 160 1.97 -14.42 -4.60
N PRO A 161 2.58 -13.31 -5.05
CA PRO A 161 3.00 -13.18 -6.43
C PRO A 161 4.20 -14.10 -6.72
N GLU A 162 4.38 -14.48 -7.99
CA GLU A 162 5.60 -15.18 -8.44
C GLU A 162 6.83 -14.26 -8.41
N ILE A 163 6.61 -12.96 -8.60
CA ILE A 163 7.63 -11.92 -8.63
C ILE A 163 6.96 -10.54 -8.53
N VAL A 164 7.64 -9.60 -7.92
CA VAL A 164 7.32 -8.16 -7.97
C VAL A 164 8.41 -7.45 -8.74
N LEU A 165 8.05 -6.68 -9.77
CA LEU A 165 8.96 -5.91 -10.62
C LEU A 165 8.70 -4.43 -10.42
N ILE A 166 9.66 -3.73 -9.86
CA ILE A 166 9.54 -2.33 -9.46
C ILE A 166 10.50 -1.48 -10.29
N ASP A 167 9.93 -0.54 -11.03
CA ASP A 167 10.66 0.54 -11.69
C ASP A 167 10.31 1.86 -11.01
N PRO A 168 11.22 2.46 -10.22
CA PRO A 168 10.94 3.74 -9.56
C PRO A 168 10.74 4.91 -10.52
N VAL A 169 11.23 4.84 -11.75
CA VAL A 169 11.11 5.93 -12.75
C VAL A 169 9.66 6.18 -13.14
N VAL A 170 8.79 5.16 -13.10
CA VAL A 170 7.36 5.35 -13.40
C VAL A 170 6.64 6.24 -12.40
N LEU A 171 7.27 6.58 -11.27
CA LEU A 171 6.72 7.50 -10.28
C LEU A 171 6.75 8.97 -10.74
N GLU A 172 7.55 9.32 -11.76
CA GLU A 172 7.68 10.69 -12.27
C GLU A 172 6.36 11.29 -12.77
N THR A 173 5.39 10.46 -13.13
CA THR A 173 4.08 10.92 -13.61
C THR A 173 3.01 11.00 -12.52
N LEU A 174 3.36 10.69 -11.27
CA LEU A 174 2.40 10.72 -10.17
C LEU A 174 2.03 12.16 -9.79
N SER A 175 0.79 12.33 -9.35
CA SER A 175 0.39 13.57 -8.68
C SER A 175 1.06 13.70 -7.31
N SER A 176 1.26 14.94 -6.85
CA SER A 176 1.79 15.19 -5.50
C SER A 176 0.96 14.51 -4.40
N ALA A 177 -0.35 14.37 -4.58
CA ALA A 177 -1.23 13.65 -3.64
C ALA A 177 -0.94 12.13 -3.63
N ASP A 178 -0.63 11.53 -4.78
CA ASP A 178 -0.26 10.11 -4.85
C ASP A 178 1.12 9.86 -4.26
N VAL A 179 2.05 10.78 -4.46
CA VAL A 179 3.38 10.74 -3.82
C VAL A 179 3.23 10.85 -2.30
N ARG A 180 2.49 11.85 -1.77
CA ARG A 180 2.23 11.96 -0.33
C ARG A 180 1.58 10.71 0.25
N SER A 181 0.63 10.12 -0.48
CA SER A 181 -0.01 8.88 -0.06
C SER A 181 1.00 7.74 0.10
N GLY A 182 1.95 7.60 -0.82
CA GLY A 182 3.04 6.64 -0.70
C GLY A 182 4.00 6.97 0.44
N LEU A 183 4.34 8.26 0.61
CA LEU A 183 5.21 8.73 1.70
C LEU A 183 4.66 8.42 3.09
N GLY A 184 3.34 8.40 3.26
CA GLY A 184 2.73 7.95 4.51
C GLY A 184 3.18 6.55 4.91
N GLU A 185 3.24 5.63 3.96
CA GLU A 185 3.72 4.26 4.21
C GLU A 185 5.25 4.20 4.40
N VAL A 186 6.02 5.00 3.65
CA VAL A 186 7.48 5.07 3.82
C VAL A 186 7.83 5.53 5.24
N LEU A 187 7.22 6.62 5.70
CA LEU A 187 7.43 7.16 7.05
C LEU A 187 6.94 6.19 8.14
N LYS A 188 5.83 5.50 7.89
CA LYS A 188 5.34 4.45 8.79
C LYS A 188 6.41 3.38 9.02
N TYR A 189 7.04 2.87 7.96
CA TYR A 189 8.12 1.87 8.11
C TYR A 189 9.27 2.37 8.95
N GLY A 190 9.64 3.64 8.78
CA GLY A 190 10.66 4.26 9.61
C GLY A 190 10.28 4.26 11.10
N LEU A 191 9.07 4.71 11.41
CA LEU A 191 8.61 4.80 12.81
C LEU A 191 8.41 3.43 13.49
N ILE A 192 8.02 2.39 12.74
CA ILE A 192 7.76 1.08 13.34
C ILE A 192 8.94 0.11 13.28
N TRP A 193 10.04 0.42 12.53
CA TRP A 193 11.09 -0.57 12.29
C TRP A 193 12.51 -0.02 12.21
N ASP A 194 12.68 1.24 11.78
CA ASP A 194 14.00 1.81 11.51
C ASP A 194 13.98 3.33 11.67
N GLU A 195 14.23 3.83 12.89
CA GLU A 195 14.20 5.27 13.17
C GLU A 195 15.21 6.06 12.31
N ASN A 196 16.39 5.50 12.03
CA ASN A 196 17.36 6.18 11.16
C ASN A 196 16.81 6.36 9.74
N PHE A 197 16.07 5.37 9.23
CA PHE A 197 15.39 5.48 7.93
C PHE A 197 14.28 6.53 7.96
N PHE A 198 13.54 6.65 9.08
CA PHE A 198 12.57 7.72 9.26
C PHE A 198 13.20 9.11 9.09
N TRP A 199 14.25 9.39 9.86
CA TRP A 199 14.89 10.70 9.84
C TRP A 199 15.56 10.99 8.48
N LYS A 200 16.20 10.01 7.87
CA LYS A 200 16.73 10.14 6.52
C LYS A 200 15.64 10.50 5.51
N THR A 201 14.48 9.83 5.57
CA THR A 201 13.33 10.14 4.70
C THR A 201 12.82 11.56 4.93
N VAL A 202 12.75 12.01 6.20
CA VAL A 202 12.33 13.38 6.56
C VAL A 202 13.30 14.44 6.00
N GLU A 203 14.58 14.15 5.96
CA GLU A 203 15.60 15.05 5.36
C GLU A 203 15.45 15.14 3.84
N SER A 204 14.98 14.07 3.20
CA SER A 204 14.85 13.93 1.74
C SER A 204 13.41 14.14 1.22
N LEU A 205 12.47 14.69 2.01
CA LEU A 205 11.06 14.84 1.59
C LEU A 205 10.91 15.59 0.26
N GLU A 206 11.70 16.64 0.03
CA GLU A 206 11.65 17.43 -1.20
C GLU A 206 12.02 16.59 -2.44
N LEU A 207 12.94 15.64 -2.29
CA LEU A 207 13.34 14.73 -3.38
C LEU A 207 12.20 13.78 -3.79
N PHE A 208 11.40 13.34 -2.82
CA PHE A 208 10.20 12.55 -3.12
C PHE A 208 9.12 13.38 -3.80
N GLU A 209 8.90 14.63 -3.37
CA GLU A 209 7.87 15.50 -3.96
C GLU A 209 8.19 15.86 -5.41
N GLU A 210 9.48 16.01 -5.74
CA GLU A 210 9.96 16.31 -7.08
C GLU A 210 10.25 15.05 -7.92
N VAL A 211 10.20 13.87 -7.30
CA VAL A 211 10.64 12.57 -7.91
C VAL A 211 12.03 12.72 -8.56
N GLY A 212 12.93 13.45 -7.87
CA GLY A 212 14.10 14.06 -8.51
C GLY A 212 15.32 13.17 -8.63
N ASP A 213 15.54 12.16 -7.76
CA ASP A 213 16.72 11.28 -7.79
C ASP A 213 16.30 9.80 -7.84
N PRO A 214 16.39 9.16 -9.02
CA PRO A 214 16.01 7.74 -9.16
C PRO A 214 16.81 6.78 -8.26
N GLU A 215 18.08 7.08 -7.93
CA GLU A 215 18.90 6.22 -7.08
C GLU A 215 18.44 6.28 -5.63
N GLU A 216 18.07 7.46 -5.15
CA GLU A 216 17.55 7.65 -3.78
C GLU A 216 16.14 7.07 -3.63
N LEU A 217 15.29 7.21 -4.65
CA LEU A 217 13.99 6.55 -4.69
C LEU A 217 14.15 5.02 -4.70
N GLU A 218 15.04 4.47 -5.53
CA GLU A 218 15.33 3.04 -5.58
C GLU A 218 15.80 2.53 -4.21
N ALA A 219 16.68 3.27 -3.53
CA ALA A 219 17.17 2.92 -2.20
C ALA A 219 16.05 2.92 -1.14
N SER A 220 15.18 3.93 -1.17
CA SER A 220 14.08 4.07 -0.22
C SER A 220 12.99 3.02 -0.44
N VAL A 221 12.61 2.76 -1.69
CA VAL A 221 11.68 1.68 -2.07
C VAL A 221 12.25 0.32 -1.65
N SER A 222 13.56 0.10 -1.90
CA SER A 222 14.25 -1.13 -1.50
C SER A 222 14.17 -1.34 0.02
N ARG A 223 14.44 -0.29 0.81
CA ARG A 223 14.38 -0.37 2.26
C ARG A 223 12.98 -0.70 2.78
N CYS A 224 11.94 -0.08 2.22
CA CYS A 224 10.55 -0.41 2.56
C CYS A 224 10.23 -1.88 2.23
N CYS A 225 10.63 -2.35 1.05
CA CYS A 225 10.43 -3.73 0.64
C CYS A 225 11.17 -4.71 1.56
N GLU A 226 12.41 -4.41 1.99
CA GLU A 226 13.16 -5.22 2.96
C GLU A 226 12.43 -5.35 4.29
N ILE A 227 11.99 -4.22 4.86
CA ILE A 227 11.25 -4.19 6.12
C ILE A 227 9.97 -5.01 5.97
N LYS A 228 9.20 -4.77 4.91
CA LYS A 228 7.96 -5.52 4.71
C LYS A 228 8.19 -7.00 4.48
N ALA A 229 9.20 -7.36 3.68
CA ALA A 229 9.56 -8.76 3.44
C ALA A 229 9.92 -9.49 4.75
N GLU A 230 10.67 -8.84 5.64
CA GLU A 230 11.01 -9.38 6.94
C GLU A 230 9.77 -9.61 7.82
N VAL A 231 8.88 -8.61 7.90
CA VAL A 231 7.64 -8.71 8.69
C VAL A 231 6.71 -9.78 8.13
N VAL A 232 6.52 -9.83 6.80
CA VAL A 232 5.69 -10.84 6.12
C VAL A 232 6.28 -12.23 6.27
N GLY A 233 7.61 -12.36 6.15
CA GLY A 233 8.30 -13.64 6.33
C GLY A 233 8.14 -14.23 7.73
N ARG A 234 7.97 -13.39 8.75
CA ARG A 234 7.70 -13.82 10.13
C ARG A 234 6.22 -14.06 10.44
N ASP A 235 5.32 -13.43 9.70
CA ASP A 235 3.86 -13.56 9.90
C ASP A 235 3.11 -13.35 8.58
N GLU A 236 3.08 -14.38 7.76
CA GLU A 236 2.44 -14.35 6.43
C GLU A 236 0.94 -14.00 6.51
N LEU A 237 0.23 -14.56 7.48
CA LEU A 237 -1.24 -14.50 7.59
C LEU A 237 -1.78 -13.36 8.48
N ASP A 238 -0.92 -12.44 8.91
CA ASP A 238 -1.31 -11.27 9.72
C ASP A 238 -2.04 -11.64 11.03
N LYS A 239 -1.43 -12.55 11.79
CA LYS A 239 -1.99 -13.03 13.06
C LYS A 239 -1.25 -12.53 14.29
N GLY A 240 -0.12 -11.87 14.12
CA GLY A 240 0.77 -11.43 15.20
C GLY A 240 1.60 -10.21 14.80
N LEU A 241 2.90 -10.40 14.57
CA LEU A 241 3.86 -9.32 14.30
C LEU A 241 3.41 -8.39 13.17
N ARG A 242 2.85 -8.93 12.09
CA ARG A 242 2.45 -8.15 10.91
C ARG A 242 1.41 -7.07 11.24
N GLN A 243 0.72 -7.17 12.38
CA GLN A 243 -0.24 -6.16 12.82
C GLN A 243 0.40 -4.78 13.08
N ILE A 244 1.73 -4.71 13.36
CA ILE A 244 2.43 -3.43 13.52
C ILE A 244 2.37 -2.57 12.24
N LEU A 245 2.23 -3.18 11.06
CA LEU A 245 2.03 -2.48 9.79
C LEU A 245 0.73 -1.66 9.76
N ASN A 246 -0.16 -1.86 10.73
CA ASN A 246 -1.38 -1.07 10.87
C ASN A 246 -1.20 0.21 11.71
N PHE A 247 0.03 0.61 12.02
CA PHE A 247 0.27 1.89 12.68
C PHE A 247 -0.35 3.04 11.88
N GLY A 248 -1.13 3.88 12.55
CA GLY A 248 -1.92 4.94 11.94
C GLY A 248 -3.21 4.49 11.24
N HIS A 249 -3.40 3.20 10.99
CA HIS A 249 -4.54 2.74 10.18
C HIS A 249 -5.86 2.73 10.95
N THR A 250 -5.85 2.54 12.27
CA THR A 250 -7.11 2.47 13.03
C THR A 250 -7.85 3.80 12.98
N ILE A 251 -7.17 4.89 13.28
CA ILE A 251 -7.73 6.24 13.19
C ILE A 251 -7.82 6.68 11.71
N GLY A 252 -6.79 6.41 10.91
CA GLY A 252 -6.72 6.77 9.50
C GLY A 252 -7.89 6.22 8.67
N HIS A 253 -8.25 4.94 8.81
CA HIS A 253 -9.42 4.36 8.13
C HIS A 253 -10.74 5.01 8.58
N GLY A 254 -10.84 5.39 9.85
CA GLY A 254 -11.99 6.15 10.35
C GLY A 254 -12.12 7.52 9.66
N ILE A 255 -10.98 8.21 9.47
CA ILE A 255 -10.91 9.49 8.76
C ILE A 255 -11.22 9.29 7.26
N GLU A 256 -10.60 8.32 6.61
CA GLU A 256 -10.84 8.00 5.20
C GLU A 256 -12.30 7.67 4.91
N ALA A 257 -12.93 6.87 5.77
CA ALA A 257 -14.36 6.57 5.67
C ALA A 257 -15.24 7.80 5.91
N GLY A 258 -14.80 8.69 6.80
CA GLY A 258 -15.50 9.93 7.13
C GLY A 258 -15.43 10.98 6.02
N SER A 259 -14.35 11.02 5.24
CA SER A 259 -14.15 11.94 4.11
C SER A 259 -14.91 11.55 2.83
N GLY A 260 -15.62 10.41 2.82
CA GLY A 260 -16.41 10.00 1.65
C GLY A 260 -15.59 9.33 0.55
N TYR A 261 -14.50 8.63 0.89
CA TYR A 261 -13.64 7.88 -0.03
C TYR A 261 -13.24 8.64 -1.31
N GLY A 262 -12.15 9.38 -1.24
CA GLY A 262 -11.54 10.03 -2.40
C GLY A 262 -11.15 11.49 -2.20
N GLU A 263 -11.63 12.16 -1.16
CA GLU A 263 -11.19 13.51 -0.80
C GLU A 263 -9.82 13.47 -0.13
N LEU A 264 -9.57 12.48 0.74
CA LEU A 264 -8.27 12.16 1.30
C LEU A 264 -7.74 10.86 0.70
N LYS A 265 -6.50 10.87 0.22
CA LYS A 265 -5.81 9.63 -0.19
C LYS A 265 -5.52 8.77 1.03
N HIS A 266 -5.44 7.46 0.83
CA HIS A 266 -5.20 6.50 1.91
C HIS A 266 -4.02 6.87 2.82
N GLY A 267 -2.83 7.08 2.26
CA GLY A 267 -1.66 7.39 3.06
C GLY A 267 -1.72 8.77 3.74
N GLU A 268 -2.44 9.75 3.17
CA GLU A 268 -2.69 11.03 3.85
C GLU A 268 -3.54 10.82 5.11
N ALA A 269 -4.58 9.99 5.02
CA ALA A 269 -5.38 9.60 6.17
C ALA A 269 -4.57 8.79 7.20
N VAL A 270 -3.66 7.92 6.74
CA VAL A 270 -2.74 7.16 7.60
C VAL A 270 -1.77 8.08 8.35
N ILE A 271 -1.25 9.15 7.71
CA ILE A 271 -0.40 10.12 8.42
C ILE A 271 -1.17 10.81 9.55
N TRP A 272 -2.39 11.28 9.29
CA TRP A 272 -3.26 11.80 10.36
C TRP A 272 -3.50 10.76 11.45
N GLY A 273 -3.70 9.51 11.08
CA GLY A 273 -3.87 8.40 12.00
C GLY A 273 -2.61 8.14 12.84
N MET A 274 -1.42 8.18 12.23
CA MET A 274 -0.15 8.07 12.95
C MET A 274 0.00 9.17 14.00
N ILE A 275 -0.29 10.43 13.65
CA ILE A 275 -0.26 11.54 14.61
C ILE A 275 -1.23 11.28 15.78
N GLY A 276 -2.43 10.77 15.50
CA GLY A 276 -3.40 10.42 16.54
C GLY A 276 -2.93 9.28 17.45
N GLU A 277 -2.33 8.24 16.91
CA GLU A 277 -1.81 7.10 17.67
C GLU A 277 -0.54 7.47 18.46
N LEU A 278 0.30 8.36 17.92
CA LEU A 278 1.43 8.96 18.67
C LEU A 278 0.96 9.80 19.86
N TRP A 279 -0.12 10.57 19.68
CA TRP A 279 -0.72 11.33 20.78
C TRP A 279 -1.23 10.40 21.90
N ILE A 280 -1.81 9.25 21.55
CA ILE A 280 -2.20 8.24 22.54
C ILE A 280 -0.97 7.69 23.24
N SER A 281 0.11 7.38 22.51
CA SER A 281 1.37 6.90 23.08
C SER A 281 1.97 7.89 24.08
N LEU A 282 1.97 9.20 23.74
CA LEU A 282 2.39 10.28 24.63
C LEU A 282 1.55 10.31 25.92
N ASN A 283 0.22 10.30 25.79
CA ASN A 283 -0.68 10.38 26.94
C ASN A 283 -0.64 9.15 27.85
N ARG A 284 -0.16 8.02 27.33
CA ARG A 284 0.16 6.84 28.15
C ARG A 284 1.54 6.91 28.80
N GLY A 285 2.33 7.94 28.50
CA GLY A 285 3.68 8.12 29.02
C GLY A 285 4.70 7.19 28.35
N TYR A 286 4.42 6.70 27.15
CA TYR A 286 5.36 5.90 26.37
C TYR A 286 6.40 6.77 25.66
N LEU A 287 5.96 7.90 25.12
CA LEU A 287 6.85 8.88 24.49
C LEU A 287 7.10 10.07 25.44
N THR A 288 8.26 10.71 25.28
CA THR A 288 8.52 12.02 25.89
C THR A 288 7.89 13.12 25.03
N ASP A 289 7.61 14.28 25.66
CA ASP A 289 7.14 15.46 24.92
C ASP A 289 8.11 15.84 23.79
N GLU A 290 9.42 15.77 24.04
CA GLU A 290 10.46 16.09 23.05
C GLU A 290 10.41 15.15 21.83
N THR A 291 10.34 13.83 22.05
CA THR A 291 10.24 12.85 20.95
C THR A 291 8.97 13.03 20.16
N PHE A 292 7.85 13.24 20.85
CA PHE A 292 6.55 13.49 20.19
C PHE A 292 6.60 14.76 19.33
N ASP A 293 7.09 15.88 19.87
CA ASP A 293 7.16 17.15 19.13
C ASP A 293 8.07 17.07 17.92
N GLN A 294 9.19 16.35 18.01
CA GLN A 294 10.09 16.12 16.88
C GLN A 294 9.41 15.33 15.75
N ILE A 295 8.74 14.23 16.07
CA ILE A 295 8.04 13.41 15.08
C ILE A 295 6.85 14.16 14.50
N LEU A 296 6.06 14.84 15.33
CA LEU A 296 4.94 15.68 14.90
C LEU A 296 5.41 16.75 13.92
N GLY A 297 6.50 17.45 14.27
CA GLY A 297 7.10 18.47 13.40
C GLY A 297 7.55 17.90 12.05
N ALA A 298 8.07 16.68 12.03
CA ALA A 298 8.45 16.00 10.80
C ALA A 298 7.23 15.63 9.93
N LEU A 299 6.20 15.01 10.51
CA LEU A 299 4.99 14.60 9.79
C LEU A 299 4.18 15.78 9.24
N THR A 300 4.15 16.90 9.97
CA THR A 300 3.44 18.13 9.54
C THR A 300 4.16 18.92 8.45
N ARG A 301 5.41 18.60 8.10
CA ARG A 301 6.07 19.14 6.90
C ARG A 301 5.40 18.69 5.59
N LEU A 302 4.75 17.56 5.61
CA LEU A 302 3.95 17.06 4.49
C LEU A 302 2.65 17.87 4.42
N SER A 303 2.51 18.81 3.54
CA SER A 303 1.29 19.64 3.35
C SER A 303 0.02 18.78 3.30
N LEU A 304 -0.42 18.29 4.47
CA LEU A 304 -1.57 17.38 4.58
C LEU A 304 -2.87 18.11 4.22
N PRO A 305 -3.79 17.46 3.50
CA PRO A 305 -5.14 17.99 3.31
C PRO A 305 -5.86 18.17 4.65
N ALA A 306 -6.77 19.14 4.69
CA ALA A 306 -7.60 19.39 5.85
C ALA A 306 -8.47 18.16 6.21
N LEU A 307 -8.73 18.01 7.50
CA LEU A 307 -9.66 17.00 8.00
C LEU A 307 -11.10 17.38 7.64
N PRO A 308 -11.99 16.40 7.37
CA PRO A 308 -13.38 16.69 7.00
C PRO A 308 -14.12 17.49 8.09
N ASP A 309 -14.67 18.65 7.74
CA ASP A 309 -15.34 19.57 8.69
C ASP A 309 -16.54 18.93 9.38
N ASP A 310 -17.27 18.06 8.69
CA ASP A 310 -18.47 17.40 9.18
C ASP A 310 -18.20 16.10 9.94
N LEU A 311 -16.93 15.65 10.03
CA LEU A 311 -16.55 14.46 10.76
C LEU A 311 -16.48 14.74 12.26
N THR A 312 -17.55 14.38 12.96
CA THR A 312 -17.64 14.52 14.42
C THR A 312 -16.99 13.35 15.15
N ASN A 313 -16.65 13.53 16.44
CA ASN A 313 -16.20 12.45 17.33
C ASN A 313 -17.08 11.19 17.25
N ALA A 314 -18.41 11.38 17.25
CA ALA A 314 -19.34 10.27 17.20
C ALA A 314 -19.29 9.50 15.87
N ARG A 315 -19.21 10.22 14.75
CA ARG A 315 -19.10 9.59 13.42
C ARG A 315 -17.76 8.90 13.24
N LEU A 316 -16.65 9.51 13.67
CA LEU A 316 -15.35 8.87 13.61
C LEU A 316 -15.35 7.53 14.36
N LEU A 317 -15.84 7.51 15.61
CA LEU A 317 -15.93 6.28 16.39
C LEU A 317 -16.85 5.25 15.73
N GLU A 318 -17.96 5.66 15.13
CA GLU A 318 -18.83 4.75 14.38
C GLU A 318 -18.09 4.08 13.23
N TYR A 319 -17.28 4.83 12.47
CA TYR A 319 -16.46 4.26 11.39
C TYR A 319 -15.37 3.32 11.92
N ILE A 320 -14.66 3.72 12.99
CA ILE A 320 -13.64 2.87 13.62
C ILE A 320 -14.26 1.56 14.11
N HIS A 321 -15.41 1.61 14.79
CA HIS A 321 -16.11 0.41 15.27
C HIS A 321 -16.63 -0.51 14.14
N ARG A 322 -16.86 0.02 12.95
CA ARG A 322 -17.27 -0.76 11.76
C ARG A 322 -16.11 -1.44 11.06
N ASP A 323 -14.87 -1.02 11.32
CA ASP A 323 -13.69 -1.64 10.70
C ASP A 323 -13.57 -3.09 11.19
N LYS A 324 -13.15 -3.98 10.30
CA LYS A 324 -12.92 -5.42 10.55
C LYS A 324 -11.94 -5.72 11.68
N LYS A 325 -11.08 -4.76 12.03
CA LYS A 325 -10.07 -4.89 13.08
C LYS A 325 -10.66 -4.92 14.49
N VAL A 326 -11.95 -4.57 14.63
CA VAL A 326 -12.67 -4.67 15.90
C VAL A 326 -13.11 -6.12 16.12
N ARG A 327 -12.39 -6.85 16.95
CA ARG A 327 -12.76 -8.19 17.41
C ARG A 327 -13.43 -8.08 18.77
N ASP A 328 -14.62 -8.63 18.93
CA ASP A 328 -15.38 -8.65 20.19
C ASP A 328 -15.62 -7.25 20.82
N GLY A 329 -15.74 -6.21 19.98
CA GLY A 329 -15.91 -4.83 20.44
C GLY A 329 -14.63 -4.19 20.99
N VAL A 330 -13.47 -4.82 20.78
CA VAL A 330 -12.16 -4.31 21.21
C VAL A 330 -11.47 -3.63 20.03
N ILE A 331 -11.14 -2.35 20.20
CA ILE A 331 -10.33 -1.60 19.23
C ILE A 331 -8.87 -1.73 19.66
N ASN A 332 -8.03 -2.11 18.71
CA ASN A 332 -6.59 -2.14 18.89
C ASN A 332 -5.94 -1.06 18.01
N CYS A 333 -4.98 -0.34 18.58
CA CYS A 333 -4.08 0.56 17.86
C CYS A 333 -2.65 0.06 18.01
N VAL A 334 -1.82 0.45 17.07
CA VAL A 334 -0.37 0.26 17.19
C VAL A 334 0.19 1.46 17.94
N LEU A 335 0.82 1.24 19.08
CA LEU A 335 1.39 2.29 19.90
C LEU A 335 2.92 2.19 19.90
N ILE A 336 3.58 3.33 19.79
CA ILE A 336 5.03 3.43 19.79
C ILE A 336 5.49 3.78 21.21
N LYS A 337 6.41 2.99 21.76
CA LYS A 337 7.10 3.24 23.01
C LYS A 337 8.50 3.79 22.76
N GLU A 338 9.16 3.24 21.74
CA GLU A 338 10.44 3.73 21.24
C GLU A 338 10.44 3.62 19.70
N PRO A 339 10.59 4.72 18.97
CA PRO A 339 10.55 4.72 17.51
C PRO A 339 11.55 3.73 16.91
N GLY A 340 11.08 2.89 16.00
CA GLY A 340 11.90 1.89 15.31
C GLY A 340 12.27 0.64 16.13
N GLU A 341 11.98 0.59 17.43
CA GLU A 341 12.46 -0.47 18.32
C GLU A 341 11.37 -1.14 19.16
N ASP A 342 10.54 -0.38 19.89
CA ASP A 342 9.52 -0.92 20.80
C ASP A 342 8.11 -0.45 20.39
N ILE A 343 7.40 -1.33 19.71
CA ILE A 343 6.08 -1.09 19.14
C ILE A 343 5.13 -2.22 19.56
N ASP A 344 3.99 -1.87 20.12
CA ASP A 344 2.99 -2.83 20.57
C ASP A 344 1.62 -2.58 19.96
N VAL A 345 0.88 -3.67 19.78
CA VAL A 345 -0.54 -3.63 19.42
C VAL A 345 -1.37 -3.68 20.70
N GLU A 346 -1.96 -2.56 21.08
CA GLU A 346 -2.63 -2.41 22.36
C GLU A 346 -4.09 -2.02 22.21
N ARG A 347 -4.88 -2.45 23.22
CA ARG A 347 -6.27 -2.04 23.33
C ARG A 347 -6.37 -0.55 23.64
N VAL A 348 -7.22 0.16 22.88
CA VAL A 348 -7.51 1.58 23.05
C VAL A 348 -9.01 1.78 23.27
N GLY A 349 -9.37 2.65 24.21
CA GLY A 349 -10.75 2.97 24.53
C GLY A 349 -11.27 4.19 23.77
N ASP A 350 -12.60 4.30 23.68
CA ASP A 350 -13.28 5.43 23.04
C ASP A 350 -12.86 6.80 23.58
N THR A 351 -12.49 6.89 24.85
CA THR A 351 -12.04 8.15 25.47
C THR A 351 -10.70 8.59 24.91
N GLU A 352 -9.77 7.66 24.68
CA GLU A 352 -8.46 7.94 24.10
C GLU A 352 -8.60 8.32 22.62
N LEU A 353 -9.44 7.60 21.86
CA LEU A 353 -9.72 7.92 20.46
C LEU A 353 -10.37 9.30 20.29
N LYS A 354 -11.29 9.68 21.19
CA LYS A 354 -11.87 11.03 21.21
C LYS A 354 -10.82 12.08 21.49
N GLY A 355 -9.97 11.85 22.49
CA GLY A 355 -8.88 12.77 22.81
C GLY A 355 -7.91 12.96 21.65
N ALA A 356 -7.52 11.86 20.99
CA ALA A 356 -6.71 11.91 19.79
C ALA A 356 -7.36 12.75 18.67
N TRP A 357 -8.66 12.53 18.41
CA TRP A 357 -9.37 13.31 17.41
C TRP A 357 -9.46 14.80 17.75
N GLU A 358 -9.75 15.15 19.00
CA GLU A 358 -9.78 16.54 19.45
C GLU A 358 -8.41 17.21 19.32
N PHE A 359 -7.34 16.48 19.59
CA PHE A 359 -5.97 16.93 19.34
C PHE A 359 -5.71 17.19 17.85
N LEU A 360 -6.05 16.25 16.96
CA LEU A 360 -5.89 16.41 15.51
C LEU A 360 -6.64 17.66 14.99
N ARG A 361 -7.87 17.88 15.43
CA ARG A 361 -8.65 19.08 15.06
C ARG A 361 -8.01 20.38 15.58
N SER A 362 -7.36 20.35 16.74
CA SER A 362 -6.66 21.52 17.28
C SER A 362 -5.40 21.89 16.49
N LEU A 363 -4.70 20.92 15.92
CA LEU A 363 -3.53 21.15 15.07
C LEU A 363 -3.92 21.88 13.78
N GLU A 364 -5.04 21.49 13.17
CA GLU A 364 -5.52 22.10 11.93
C GLU A 364 -5.81 23.59 12.09
N VAL A 365 -6.44 23.98 13.21
CA VAL A 365 -6.74 25.38 13.52
C VAL A 365 -5.48 26.20 13.71
N SER A 366 -4.37 25.61 14.11
CA SER A 366 -3.09 26.31 14.35
C SER A 366 -2.26 26.54 13.08
N GLN A 367 -2.59 25.84 11.98
CA GLN A 367 -1.89 25.95 10.69
C GLN A 367 -2.61 26.89 9.69
N GLY A 368 -3.83 27.32 9.95
CA GLY A 368 -4.64 28.24 9.14
C GLY A 368 -4.62 29.65 9.71
#